data_87a808503215548e02c7fd1ce8b21f42
#
_entry.id   87a808503215548e02c7fd1ce8b21f42
#
_cell.length_a   1.000
_cell.length_b   1.000
_cell.length_c   1.000
_cell.angle_alpha   90.00
_cell.angle_beta   90.00
_cell.angle_gamma   90.00
#
_symmetry.space_group_name_H-M   'P 1'
#
loop_
_entity.id
_entity.type
_entity.pdbx_description
1 polymer ?
#
loop_
_entity_poly.entity_id
_entity_poly.type
_entity_poly.pdbx_seq_one_letter_code
_entity_poly.pdbx_strand_id
1 'polypeptide(L)'
;MIRWRSHGRGSPVTLVAPGLGATEGEARIPASGLSGTRVVATLPSHGDAPDAPDDYWSYSRIAADLLGVADEIGASRAIGTSLGAGALTSIAAAHPHRFDRLVLLLPAALDRPRAPAAMWSYERLADAAQAGDVRELRELVAAEVPTGMDVGDHVDRRTAALLRLSSALRAIPEQVPVADATQLSSVAAPVLVIGAVGDPLHPEQVAKDVARAFPAAHLELFDSAAPLITHRKEIRSLLVDFLAG
;
A
#
# COMPACT_ATOMS: atom_id res chain seq x y z
N MET A 1 -4.30 7.63 17.09
CA MET A 1 -5.06 6.40 16.74
C MET A 1 -5.61 6.60 15.34
N ILE A 2 -5.32 5.72 14.41
CA ILE A 2 -5.84 5.78 13.05
C ILE A 2 -7.32 5.39 13.04
N ARG A 3 -8.06 5.91 12.03
CA ARG A 3 -9.47 5.59 11.84
C ARG A 3 -9.61 4.38 10.94
N TRP A 4 -10.74 3.71 10.99
CA TRP A 4 -11.06 2.61 10.09
C TRP A 4 -12.57 2.49 9.86
N ARG A 5 -12.94 1.82 8.78
CA ARG A 5 -14.33 1.53 8.42
C ARG A 5 -14.50 0.08 8.01
N SER A 6 -15.55 -0.56 8.53
CA SER A 6 -15.90 -1.95 8.23
C SER A 6 -16.86 -2.06 7.05
N HIS A 7 -16.65 -3.08 6.22
CA HIS A 7 -17.50 -3.47 5.09
C HIS A 7 -17.73 -4.98 5.10
N GLY A 8 -18.97 -5.41 4.89
CA GLY A 8 -19.35 -6.83 4.99
C GLY A 8 -19.63 -7.25 6.43
N ARG A 9 -19.76 -8.55 6.66
CA ARG A 9 -20.09 -9.13 7.97
C ARG A 9 -19.48 -10.52 8.11
N GLY A 10 -19.20 -10.92 9.36
CA GLY A 10 -18.72 -12.26 9.71
C GLY A 10 -17.23 -12.46 9.44
N SER A 11 -16.81 -13.72 9.60
CA SER A 11 -15.41 -14.11 9.40
C SER A 11 -15.19 -14.60 7.96
N PRO A 12 -13.93 -14.53 7.48
CA PRO A 12 -12.75 -13.98 8.15
C PRO A 12 -12.77 -12.44 8.19
N VAL A 13 -11.96 -11.87 9.10
CA VAL A 13 -11.73 -10.43 9.16
C VAL A 13 -10.43 -10.10 8.44
N THR A 14 -10.50 -9.20 7.47
CA THR A 14 -9.35 -8.78 6.66
C THR A 14 -9.06 -7.30 6.89
N LEU A 15 -7.86 -6.98 7.37
CA LEU A 15 -7.35 -5.61 7.40
C LEU A 15 -6.94 -5.16 5.98
N VAL A 16 -7.31 -3.96 5.60
CA VAL A 16 -6.88 -3.31 4.35
C VAL A 16 -6.08 -2.06 4.68
N ALA A 17 -4.77 -2.11 4.43
CA ALA A 17 -3.82 -1.03 4.66
C ALA A 17 -3.63 -0.22 3.36
N PRO A 18 -3.93 1.09 3.37
CA PRO A 18 -3.93 1.91 2.16
C PRO A 18 -2.52 2.25 1.67
N GLY A 19 -2.42 2.62 0.39
CA GLY A 19 -1.28 3.34 -0.16
C GLY A 19 -1.28 4.82 0.24
N LEU A 20 -0.14 5.48 0.07
CA LEU A 20 -0.01 6.92 0.34
C LEU A 20 -0.94 7.73 -0.59
N GLY A 21 -1.76 8.59 0.00
CA GLY A 21 -2.71 9.42 -0.71
C GLY A 21 -3.99 8.70 -1.17
N ALA A 22 -4.16 7.42 -0.85
CA ALA A 22 -5.38 6.69 -1.20
C ALA A 22 -6.56 7.12 -0.32
N THR A 23 -7.70 7.31 -0.95
CA THR A 23 -8.99 7.45 -0.24
C THR A 23 -9.46 6.09 0.29
N GLU A 24 -10.36 6.09 1.27
CA GLU A 24 -11.00 4.85 1.76
C GLU A 24 -11.66 4.06 0.65
N GLY A 25 -12.34 4.75 -0.28
CA GLY A 25 -12.98 4.12 -1.43
C GLY A 25 -11.98 3.42 -2.36
N GLU A 26 -10.85 4.05 -2.65
CA GLU A 26 -9.79 3.47 -3.49
C GLU A 26 -9.10 2.28 -2.81
N ALA A 27 -8.75 2.41 -1.53
CA ALA A 27 -8.13 1.34 -0.76
C ALA A 27 -9.03 0.08 -0.68
N ARG A 28 -10.35 0.26 -0.68
CA ARG A 28 -11.34 -0.81 -0.65
C ARG A 28 -11.45 -1.60 -1.95
N ILE A 29 -11.15 -0.99 -3.10
CA ILE A 29 -11.41 -1.59 -4.42
C ILE A 29 -10.79 -2.99 -4.58
N PRO A 30 -9.50 -3.24 -4.29
CA PRO A 30 -8.91 -4.57 -4.44
C PRO A 30 -9.62 -5.63 -3.59
N ALA A 31 -10.08 -5.26 -2.40
CA ALA A 31 -10.74 -6.16 -1.45
C ALA A 31 -12.26 -6.30 -1.67
N SER A 32 -12.85 -5.66 -2.69
CA SER A 32 -14.31 -5.55 -2.84
C SER A 32 -15.04 -6.88 -3.09
N GLY A 33 -14.34 -7.92 -3.56
CA GLY A 33 -14.89 -9.25 -3.82
C GLY A 33 -14.78 -10.23 -2.66
N LEU A 34 -14.10 -9.87 -1.58
CA LEU A 34 -13.85 -10.79 -0.47
C LEU A 34 -15.09 -11.03 0.38
N SER A 35 -15.23 -12.28 0.85
CA SER A 35 -16.19 -12.66 1.89
C SER A 35 -15.74 -12.18 3.28
N GLY A 36 -16.64 -12.22 4.24
CA GLY A 36 -16.36 -11.80 5.61
C GLY A 36 -16.35 -10.29 5.81
N THR A 37 -15.64 -9.84 6.83
CA THR A 37 -15.51 -8.42 7.18
C THR A 37 -14.19 -7.86 6.63
N ARG A 38 -14.26 -6.76 5.88
CA ARG A 38 -13.10 -6.01 5.39
C ARG A 38 -13.03 -4.70 6.14
N VAL A 39 -11.93 -4.45 6.81
CA VAL A 39 -11.71 -3.24 7.59
C VAL A 39 -10.65 -2.40 6.91
N VAL A 40 -11.06 -1.28 6.35
CA VAL A 40 -10.20 -0.34 5.63
C VAL A 40 -9.69 0.70 6.60
N ALA A 41 -8.37 0.72 6.81
CA ALA A 41 -7.71 1.72 7.62
C ALA A 41 -7.61 3.07 6.89
N THR A 42 -7.67 4.16 7.63
CA THR A 42 -7.45 5.53 7.14
C THR A 42 -6.31 6.13 7.96
N LEU A 43 -5.17 6.34 7.31
CA LEU A 43 -3.99 6.94 7.94
C LEU A 43 -4.21 8.44 8.22
N PRO A 44 -3.45 9.06 9.15
CA PRO A 44 -3.45 10.50 9.33
C PRO A 44 -3.20 11.24 8.02
N SER A 45 -3.71 12.45 7.91
CA SER A 45 -3.69 13.30 6.71
C SER A 45 -4.38 12.73 5.47
N HIS A 46 -5.05 11.56 5.55
CA HIS A 46 -5.82 10.97 4.46
C HIS A 46 -7.31 11.25 4.65
N GLY A 47 -8.02 11.58 3.56
CA GLY A 47 -9.44 11.87 3.58
C GLY A 47 -9.82 12.93 4.63
N ASP A 48 -10.75 12.58 5.51
CA ASP A 48 -11.22 13.41 6.62
C ASP A 48 -10.46 13.15 7.95
N ALA A 49 -9.41 12.33 7.92
CA ALA A 49 -8.58 12.10 9.11
C ALA A 49 -7.82 13.36 9.51
N PRO A 50 -7.57 13.57 10.83
CA PRO A 50 -6.69 14.63 11.30
C PRO A 50 -5.31 14.58 10.65
N ASP A 51 -4.61 15.71 10.66
CA ASP A 51 -3.25 15.76 10.18
C ASP A 51 -2.32 14.86 11.00
N ALA A 52 -1.31 14.33 10.33
CA ALA A 52 -0.32 13.48 10.97
C ALA A 52 0.46 14.29 12.02
N PRO A 53 0.72 13.72 13.20
CA PRO A 53 1.66 14.30 14.13
C PRO A 53 3.06 14.47 13.51
N ASP A 54 3.86 15.35 14.08
CA ASP A 54 5.28 15.43 13.73
C ASP A 54 5.94 14.05 13.91
N ASP A 55 6.89 13.74 13.05
CA ASP A 55 7.63 12.47 13.03
C ASP A 55 6.76 11.19 12.87
N TYR A 56 5.52 11.34 12.42
CA TYR A 56 4.64 10.20 12.19
C TYR A 56 5.12 9.29 11.06
N TRP A 57 5.64 9.86 9.98
CA TRP A 57 5.89 9.14 8.73
C TRP A 57 7.13 8.25 8.81
N SER A 58 6.94 7.08 9.43
CA SER A 58 7.91 5.99 9.43
C SER A 58 7.19 4.65 9.30
N TYR A 59 7.83 3.66 8.68
CA TYR A 59 7.26 2.31 8.59
C TYR A 59 6.97 1.71 9.95
N SER A 60 7.86 1.93 10.93
CA SER A 60 7.67 1.43 12.30
C SER A 60 6.43 2.02 12.97
N ARG A 61 6.18 3.31 12.81
CA ARG A 61 5.02 3.98 13.41
C ARG A 61 3.73 3.55 12.73
N ILE A 62 3.70 3.53 11.40
CA ILE A 62 2.54 3.09 10.61
C ILE A 62 2.23 1.62 10.89
N ALA A 63 3.26 0.77 10.97
CA ALA A 63 3.12 -0.65 11.31
C ALA A 63 2.52 -0.83 12.71
N ALA A 64 2.99 -0.08 13.72
CA ALA A 64 2.46 -0.13 15.08
C ALA A 64 0.96 0.25 15.13
N ASP A 65 0.57 1.31 14.43
CA ASP A 65 -0.83 1.73 14.36
C ASP A 65 -1.71 0.70 13.62
N LEU A 66 -1.25 0.15 12.49
CA LEU A 66 -1.97 -0.89 11.75
C LEU A 66 -2.07 -2.21 12.53
N LEU A 67 -1.03 -2.57 13.28
CA LEU A 67 -1.05 -3.73 14.17
C LEU A 67 -2.09 -3.54 15.28
N GLY A 68 -2.14 -2.35 15.89
CA GLY A 68 -3.15 -2.03 16.89
C GLY A 68 -4.58 -2.16 16.37
N VAL A 69 -4.84 -1.69 15.13
CA VAL A 69 -6.13 -1.92 14.46
C VAL A 69 -6.37 -3.41 14.22
N ALA A 70 -5.37 -4.14 13.69
CA ALA A 70 -5.50 -5.57 13.42
C ALA A 70 -5.86 -6.37 14.68
N ASP A 71 -5.30 -5.99 15.83
CA ASP A 71 -5.56 -6.63 17.12
C ASP A 71 -6.96 -6.29 17.62
N GLU A 72 -7.37 -5.01 17.54
CA GLU A 72 -8.69 -4.54 17.96
C GLU A 72 -9.83 -5.24 17.20
N ILE A 73 -9.66 -5.41 15.88
CA ILE A 73 -10.69 -6.02 15.02
C ILE A 73 -10.59 -7.54 14.91
N GLY A 74 -9.56 -8.17 15.48
CA GLY A 74 -9.31 -9.60 15.36
C GLY A 74 -9.01 -10.02 13.90
N ALA A 75 -8.27 -9.20 13.12
CA ALA A 75 -7.95 -9.54 11.75
C ALA A 75 -6.97 -10.71 11.69
N SER A 76 -7.32 -11.76 10.93
CA SER A 76 -6.44 -12.88 10.63
C SER A 76 -5.77 -12.76 9.25
N ARG A 77 -6.24 -11.85 8.40
CA ARG A 77 -5.76 -11.63 7.04
C ARG A 77 -5.47 -10.14 6.83
N ALA A 78 -4.52 -9.83 5.96
CA ALA A 78 -4.23 -8.44 5.62
C ALA A 78 -3.89 -8.25 4.15
N ILE A 79 -4.30 -7.09 3.61
CA ILE A 79 -3.97 -6.61 2.27
C ILE A 79 -3.34 -5.24 2.43
N GLY A 80 -2.15 -5.03 1.89
CA GLY A 80 -1.49 -3.73 1.87
C GLY A 80 -1.15 -3.29 0.46
N THR A 81 -1.33 -2.00 0.18
CA THR A 81 -0.94 -1.40 -1.10
C THR A 81 0.20 -0.41 -0.87
N SER A 82 1.30 -0.52 -1.62
CA SER A 82 2.42 0.44 -1.60
C SER A 82 2.92 0.72 -0.18
N LEU A 83 2.65 1.89 0.39
CA LEU A 83 2.97 2.22 1.79
C LEU A 83 2.40 1.18 2.76
N GLY A 84 1.15 0.78 2.57
CA GLY A 84 0.50 -0.27 3.35
C GLY A 84 1.18 -1.63 3.20
N ALA A 85 1.67 -1.97 2.01
CA ALA A 85 2.43 -3.20 1.78
C ALA A 85 3.74 -3.17 2.58
N GLY A 86 4.47 -2.06 2.56
CA GLY A 86 5.69 -1.90 3.36
C GLY A 86 5.42 -1.99 4.87
N ALA A 87 4.37 -1.34 5.37
CA ALA A 87 4.01 -1.42 6.78
C ALA A 87 3.61 -2.84 7.21
N LEU A 88 2.86 -3.58 6.38
CA LEU A 88 2.54 -4.99 6.63
C LEU A 88 3.78 -5.89 6.57
N THR A 89 4.76 -5.58 5.70
CA THR A 89 6.06 -6.26 5.67
C THR A 89 6.81 -6.05 6.99
N SER A 90 6.80 -4.82 7.53
CA SER A 90 7.38 -4.52 8.85
C SER A 90 6.67 -5.30 9.98
N ILE A 91 5.34 -5.39 9.95
CA ILE A 91 4.58 -6.18 10.92
C ILE A 91 4.96 -7.65 10.81
N ALA A 92 5.01 -8.21 9.60
CA ALA A 92 5.35 -9.62 9.38
C ALA A 92 6.75 -9.97 9.86
N ALA A 93 7.74 -9.08 9.70
CA ALA A 93 9.09 -9.27 10.21
C ALA A 93 9.15 -9.29 11.74
N ALA A 94 8.41 -8.37 12.41
CA ALA A 94 8.39 -8.28 13.86
C ALA A 94 7.47 -9.34 14.52
N HIS A 95 6.42 -9.76 13.82
CA HIS A 95 5.37 -10.66 14.29
C HIS A 95 5.04 -11.72 13.24
N PRO A 96 5.92 -12.73 13.01
CA PRO A 96 5.84 -13.65 11.86
C PRO A 96 4.59 -14.55 11.84
N HIS A 97 3.88 -14.65 12.95
CA HIS A 97 2.65 -15.46 13.08
C HIS A 97 1.38 -14.61 13.19
N ARG A 98 1.46 -13.29 12.89
CA ARG A 98 0.34 -12.38 13.15
C ARG A 98 -0.83 -12.58 12.19
N PHE A 99 -0.55 -12.93 10.95
CA PHE A 99 -1.56 -13.14 9.92
C PHE A 99 -1.53 -14.57 9.38
N ASP A 100 -2.70 -15.13 9.09
CA ASP A 100 -2.84 -16.43 8.43
C ASP A 100 -2.55 -16.33 6.92
N ARG A 101 -2.83 -15.16 6.32
CA ARG A 101 -2.58 -14.83 4.90
C ARG A 101 -2.28 -13.36 4.72
N LEU A 102 -1.37 -13.07 3.81
CA LEU A 102 -0.92 -11.70 3.54
C LEU A 102 -0.92 -11.41 2.03
N VAL A 103 -1.43 -10.25 1.64
CA VAL A 103 -1.36 -9.76 0.25
C VAL A 103 -0.62 -8.44 0.23
N LEU A 104 0.42 -8.36 -0.59
CA LEU A 104 1.27 -7.19 -0.77
C LEU A 104 1.16 -6.69 -2.21
N LEU A 105 0.41 -5.61 -2.40
CA LEU A 105 0.18 -4.99 -3.71
C LEU A 105 1.19 -3.88 -3.93
N LEU A 106 1.91 -3.94 -5.04
CA LEU A 106 2.85 -2.91 -5.48
C LEU A 106 3.83 -2.48 -4.36
N PRO A 107 4.63 -3.39 -3.79
CA PRO A 107 5.62 -3.00 -2.80
C PRO A 107 6.64 -2.03 -3.41
N ALA A 108 6.94 -0.92 -2.71
CA ALA A 108 7.80 0.16 -3.21
C ALA A 108 9.25 0.08 -2.69
N ALA A 109 9.49 -0.70 -1.65
CA ALA A 109 10.81 -0.93 -1.05
C ALA A 109 10.78 -2.23 -0.23
N LEU A 110 11.95 -2.76 0.12
CA LEU A 110 12.13 -3.88 1.06
C LEU A 110 13.18 -3.53 2.11
N ASP A 111 14.45 -3.78 1.85
CA ASP A 111 15.59 -3.61 2.76
C ASP A 111 16.69 -2.71 2.18
N ARG A 112 16.43 -2.08 1.04
CA ARG A 112 17.39 -1.21 0.34
C ARG A 112 16.74 0.12 -0.01
N PRO A 113 17.55 1.20 -0.08
CA PRO A 113 17.09 2.49 -0.57
C PRO A 113 16.45 2.36 -1.96
N ARG A 114 15.49 3.22 -2.23
CA ARG A 114 14.84 3.28 -3.55
C ARG A 114 15.80 3.72 -4.63
N ALA A 115 15.54 3.27 -5.86
CA ALA A 115 16.31 3.70 -7.02
C ALA A 115 16.19 5.22 -7.24
N PRO A 116 17.24 5.88 -7.78
CA PRO A 116 17.23 7.34 -8.00
C PRO A 116 16.03 7.86 -8.78
N ALA A 117 15.54 7.10 -9.77
CA ALA A 117 14.36 7.50 -10.56
C ALA A 117 13.08 7.56 -9.70
N ALA A 118 12.90 6.61 -8.77
CA ALA A 118 11.78 6.63 -7.84
C ALA A 118 11.92 7.82 -6.86
N MET A 119 13.12 8.03 -6.30
CA MET A 119 13.39 9.17 -5.42
C MET A 119 13.05 10.49 -6.09
N TRP A 120 13.51 10.70 -7.32
CA TRP A 120 13.20 11.91 -8.07
C TRP A 120 11.69 12.14 -8.27
N SER A 121 10.93 11.06 -8.53
CA SER A 121 9.46 11.17 -8.67
C SER A 121 8.82 11.62 -7.36
N TYR A 122 9.25 11.07 -6.22
CA TYR A 122 8.76 11.49 -4.91
C TYR A 122 9.15 12.93 -4.57
N GLU A 123 10.36 13.35 -4.89
CA GLU A 123 10.82 14.74 -4.69
C GLU A 123 9.95 15.73 -5.43
N ARG A 124 9.65 15.48 -6.70
CA ARG A 124 8.76 16.34 -7.48
C ARG A 124 7.36 16.46 -6.89
N LEU A 125 6.77 15.33 -6.49
CA LEU A 125 5.47 15.32 -5.81
C LEU A 125 5.53 16.11 -4.49
N ALA A 126 6.60 15.93 -3.71
CA ALA A 126 6.79 16.62 -2.44
C ALA A 126 6.96 18.13 -2.62
N ASP A 127 7.75 18.56 -3.62
CA ASP A 127 7.97 19.97 -3.94
C ASP A 127 6.67 20.66 -4.36
N ALA A 128 5.93 20.05 -5.29
CA ALA A 128 4.65 20.57 -5.74
C ALA A 128 3.62 20.65 -4.61
N ALA A 129 3.54 19.61 -3.76
CA ALA A 129 2.64 19.59 -2.61
C ALA A 129 3.03 20.64 -1.55
N GLN A 130 4.33 20.81 -1.28
CA GLN A 130 4.82 21.78 -0.31
C GLN A 130 4.64 23.23 -0.78
N ALA A 131 4.80 23.47 -2.09
CA ALA A 131 4.55 24.77 -2.71
C ALA A 131 3.05 25.11 -2.83
N GLY A 132 2.16 24.12 -2.64
CA GLY A 132 0.73 24.26 -2.91
C GLY A 132 0.44 24.42 -4.42
N ASP A 133 1.34 23.98 -5.30
CA ASP A 133 1.15 24.03 -6.75
C ASP A 133 0.22 22.90 -7.20
N VAL A 134 -1.09 23.19 -7.10
CA VAL A 134 -2.16 22.26 -7.46
C VAL A 134 -2.06 21.84 -8.92
N ARG A 135 -1.63 22.75 -9.81
CA ARG A 135 -1.55 22.48 -11.24
C ARG A 135 -0.44 21.47 -11.53
N GLU A 136 0.78 21.73 -11.05
CA GLU A 136 1.89 20.81 -11.25
C GLU A 136 1.59 19.45 -10.60
N LEU A 137 1.09 19.45 -9.37
CA LEU A 137 0.74 18.21 -8.67
C LEU A 137 -0.30 17.39 -9.43
N ARG A 138 -1.30 18.06 -10.02
CA ARG A 138 -2.32 17.42 -10.84
C ARG A 138 -1.75 16.84 -12.14
N GLU A 139 -0.82 17.53 -12.78
CA GLU A 139 -0.11 17.05 -13.98
C GLU A 139 0.72 15.80 -13.66
N LEU A 140 1.44 15.80 -12.53
CA LEU A 140 2.21 14.64 -12.06
C LEU A 140 1.32 13.43 -11.78
N VAL A 141 0.20 13.64 -11.08
CA VAL A 141 -0.77 12.58 -10.78
C VAL A 141 -1.43 12.06 -12.05
N ALA A 142 -1.78 12.94 -13.00
CA ALA A 142 -2.37 12.54 -14.26
C ALA A 142 -1.42 11.67 -15.10
N ALA A 143 -0.10 11.90 -15.01
CA ALA A 143 0.90 11.09 -15.69
C ALA A 143 1.02 9.64 -15.15
N GLU A 144 0.51 9.35 -13.92
CA GLU A 144 0.42 8.00 -13.39
C GLU A 144 -0.72 7.18 -14.04
N VAL A 145 -1.67 7.85 -14.70
CA VAL A 145 -2.83 7.20 -15.33
C VAL A 145 -2.51 6.79 -16.77
N PRO A 146 -2.71 5.52 -17.15
CA PRO A 146 -2.49 5.08 -18.52
C PRO A 146 -3.34 5.86 -19.52
N THR A 147 -2.75 6.18 -20.67
CA THR A 147 -3.41 6.94 -21.74
C THR A 147 -4.72 6.28 -22.17
N GLY A 148 -5.79 7.07 -22.27
CA GLY A 148 -7.10 6.62 -22.72
C GLY A 148 -7.96 5.92 -21.66
N MET A 149 -7.49 5.81 -20.41
CA MET A 149 -8.29 5.26 -19.32
C MET A 149 -9.19 6.34 -18.70
N ASP A 150 -10.47 6.03 -18.57
CA ASP A 150 -11.40 6.84 -17.77
C ASP A 150 -11.29 6.42 -16.31
N VAL A 151 -10.80 7.33 -15.49
CA VAL A 151 -10.62 7.13 -14.03
C VAL A 151 -11.55 8.05 -13.20
N GLY A 152 -12.53 8.69 -13.85
CA GLY A 152 -13.44 9.63 -13.20
C GLY A 152 -12.68 10.77 -12.51
N ASP A 153 -13.02 11.02 -11.24
CA ASP A 153 -12.44 12.08 -10.41
C ASP A 153 -11.16 11.64 -9.64
N HIS A 154 -10.57 10.49 -9.99
CA HIS A 154 -9.39 9.94 -9.30
C HIS A 154 -8.22 10.95 -9.25
N VAL A 155 -7.90 11.59 -10.39
CA VAL A 155 -6.79 12.56 -10.45
C VAL A 155 -7.03 13.72 -9.49
N ASP A 156 -8.23 14.27 -9.47
CA ASP A 156 -8.56 15.42 -8.61
C ASP A 156 -8.55 15.04 -7.13
N ARG A 157 -9.10 13.88 -6.76
CA ARG A 157 -9.07 13.38 -5.38
C ARG A 157 -7.66 13.08 -4.90
N ARG A 158 -6.85 12.41 -5.73
CA ARG A 158 -5.46 12.10 -5.38
C ARG A 158 -4.62 13.36 -5.24
N THR A 159 -4.79 14.34 -6.14
CA THR A 159 -4.14 15.65 -6.03
C THR A 159 -4.49 16.33 -4.70
N ALA A 160 -5.77 16.40 -4.36
CA ALA A 160 -6.22 16.99 -3.09
C ALA A 160 -5.67 16.25 -1.86
N ALA A 161 -5.57 14.92 -1.92
CA ALA A 161 -4.97 14.12 -0.85
C ALA A 161 -3.47 14.40 -0.70
N LEU A 162 -2.71 14.45 -1.79
CA LEU A 162 -1.26 14.64 -1.78
C LEU A 162 -0.84 16.04 -1.28
N LEU A 163 -1.67 17.07 -1.45
CA LEU A 163 -1.42 18.41 -0.88
C LEU A 163 -1.23 18.39 0.64
N ARG A 164 -1.84 17.44 1.35
CA ARG A 164 -1.73 17.28 2.81
C ARG A 164 -0.59 16.33 3.23
N LEU A 165 0.17 15.80 2.28
CA LEU A 165 1.11 14.70 2.48
C LEU A 165 2.55 15.06 2.11
N SER A 166 2.88 16.36 2.01
CA SER A 166 4.24 16.80 1.66
C SER A 166 5.33 16.21 2.58
N SER A 167 5.08 16.18 3.89
CA SER A 167 5.99 15.56 4.86
C SER A 167 6.14 14.05 4.67
N ALA A 168 5.05 13.34 4.35
CA ALA A 168 5.07 11.92 4.04
C ALA A 168 5.86 11.62 2.76
N LEU A 169 5.62 12.43 1.70
CA LEU A 169 6.32 12.32 0.42
C LEU A 169 7.83 12.52 0.54
N ARG A 170 8.29 13.28 1.55
CA ARG A 170 9.72 13.43 1.86
C ARG A 170 10.26 12.31 2.75
N ALA A 171 9.55 11.93 3.81
CA ALA A 171 10.07 11.04 4.82
C ALA A 171 10.06 9.55 4.39
N ILE A 172 8.98 9.07 3.76
CA ILE A 172 8.80 7.65 3.44
C ILE A 172 9.79 7.14 2.38
N PRO A 173 10.13 7.88 1.31
CA PRO A 173 11.08 7.40 0.32
C PRO A 173 12.48 7.11 0.87
N GLU A 174 12.90 7.80 1.91
CA GLU A 174 14.20 7.62 2.58
C GLU A 174 14.29 6.37 3.45
N GLN A 175 13.17 5.64 3.62
CA GLN A 175 13.09 4.53 4.56
C GLN A 175 12.84 3.20 3.86
N VAL A 176 13.13 2.13 4.61
CA VAL A 176 12.88 0.75 4.21
C VAL A 176 11.95 0.06 5.21
N PRO A 177 11.08 -0.87 4.76
CA PRO A 177 10.20 -1.64 5.64
C PRO A 177 10.92 -2.49 6.67
N VAL A 178 12.04 -3.11 6.29
CA VAL A 178 12.86 -3.96 7.16
C VAL A 178 14.34 -3.61 7.00
N ALA A 179 15.13 -3.77 8.03
CA ALA A 179 16.57 -3.53 7.96
C ALA A 179 17.31 -4.65 7.22
N ASP A 180 16.75 -5.87 7.23
CA ASP A 180 17.30 -7.05 6.58
C ASP A 180 16.14 -7.96 6.16
N ALA A 181 16.08 -8.31 4.87
CA ALA A 181 15.06 -9.19 4.32
C ALA A 181 15.03 -10.58 4.94
N THR A 182 16.15 -11.06 5.51
CA THR A 182 16.22 -12.36 6.19
C THR A 182 15.29 -12.47 7.39
N GLN A 183 14.84 -11.34 7.99
CA GLN A 183 13.85 -11.30 9.06
C GLN A 183 12.50 -11.91 8.64
N LEU A 184 12.21 -11.95 7.33
CA LEU A 184 10.96 -12.51 6.79
C LEU A 184 10.99 -14.02 6.63
N SER A 185 12.16 -14.67 6.77
CA SER A 185 12.32 -16.11 6.61
C SER A 185 11.53 -16.96 7.61
N SER A 186 11.13 -16.39 8.75
CA SER A 186 10.31 -17.04 9.76
C SER A 186 8.79 -16.93 9.51
N VAL A 187 8.36 -16.20 8.50
CA VAL A 187 6.94 -16.02 8.16
C VAL A 187 6.46 -17.24 7.38
N ALA A 188 5.74 -18.14 8.05
CA ALA A 188 5.20 -19.35 7.43
C ALA A 188 3.87 -19.13 6.69
N ALA A 189 3.20 -18.02 6.92
CA ALA A 189 1.94 -17.68 6.29
C ALA A 189 2.10 -17.56 4.76
N PRO A 190 1.15 -18.04 3.96
CA PRO A 190 1.11 -17.77 2.53
C PRO A 190 1.05 -16.27 2.25
N VAL A 191 1.90 -15.81 1.30
CA VAL A 191 1.97 -14.40 0.88
C VAL A 191 1.75 -14.29 -0.62
N LEU A 192 0.80 -13.45 -1.03
CA LEU A 192 0.64 -13.06 -2.44
C LEU A 192 1.28 -11.71 -2.66
N VAL A 193 2.25 -11.64 -3.55
CA VAL A 193 2.88 -10.39 -3.97
C VAL A 193 2.41 -10.05 -5.38
N ILE A 194 1.87 -8.85 -5.57
CA ILE A 194 1.48 -8.34 -6.89
C ILE A 194 2.39 -7.17 -7.25
N GLY A 195 3.07 -7.30 -8.38
CA GLY A 195 3.96 -6.28 -8.94
C GLY A 195 3.48 -5.75 -10.29
N ALA A 196 4.09 -4.65 -10.71
CA ALA A 196 3.83 -3.95 -11.96
C ALA A 196 5.09 -3.87 -12.80
N VAL A 197 4.99 -4.08 -14.11
CA VAL A 197 6.07 -3.84 -15.06
C VAL A 197 5.99 -2.39 -15.55
N GLY A 198 7.12 -1.67 -15.47
CA GLY A 198 7.20 -0.29 -15.94
C GLY A 198 6.68 0.79 -15.00
N ASP A 199 6.31 0.44 -13.75
CA ASP A 199 5.96 1.43 -12.72
C ASP A 199 7.24 2.00 -12.07
N PRO A 200 7.53 3.30 -12.22
CA PRO A 200 8.75 3.88 -11.65
C PRO A 200 8.72 3.98 -10.11
N LEU A 201 7.54 4.05 -9.49
CA LEU A 201 7.38 4.14 -8.04
C LEU A 201 7.43 2.76 -7.36
N HIS A 202 7.04 1.70 -8.10
CA HIS A 202 6.96 0.32 -7.61
C HIS A 202 7.70 -0.63 -8.57
N PRO A 203 9.04 -0.54 -8.65
CA PRO A 203 9.82 -1.33 -9.60
C PRO A 203 9.57 -2.83 -9.44
N GLU A 204 9.38 -3.55 -10.55
CA GLU A 204 9.13 -4.99 -10.54
C GLU A 204 10.21 -5.79 -9.77
N GLN A 205 11.45 -5.27 -9.74
CA GLN A 205 12.54 -5.90 -9.00
C GLN A 205 12.25 -5.93 -7.49
N VAL A 206 11.62 -4.88 -6.95
CA VAL A 206 11.22 -4.84 -5.54
C VAL A 206 10.17 -5.92 -5.25
N ALA A 207 9.16 -6.09 -6.11
CA ALA A 207 8.17 -7.15 -5.96
C ALA A 207 8.82 -8.55 -6.00
N LYS A 208 9.79 -8.76 -6.91
CA LYS A 208 10.58 -10.00 -6.99
C LYS A 208 11.40 -10.25 -5.72
N ASP A 209 12.04 -9.20 -5.18
CA ASP A 209 12.85 -9.32 -3.96
C ASP A 209 11.98 -9.58 -2.72
N VAL A 210 10.83 -8.91 -2.61
CA VAL A 210 9.84 -9.18 -1.56
C VAL A 210 9.36 -10.63 -1.64
N ALA A 211 8.99 -11.12 -2.83
CA ALA A 211 8.54 -12.50 -2.98
C ALA A 211 9.61 -13.54 -2.60
N ARG A 212 10.90 -13.26 -2.91
CA ARG A 212 12.00 -14.16 -2.51
C ARG A 212 12.26 -14.18 -1.01
N ALA A 213 11.94 -13.09 -0.30
CA ALA A 213 12.18 -12.96 1.13
C ALA A 213 11.18 -13.78 1.98
N PHE A 214 9.98 -14.05 1.47
CA PHE A 214 8.97 -14.85 2.15
C PHE A 214 9.00 -16.32 1.69
N PRO A 215 9.14 -17.31 2.59
CA PRO A 215 9.24 -18.73 2.21
C PRO A 215 8.04 -19.28 1.43
N ALA A 216 6.84 -18.78 1.71
CA ALA A 216 5.58 -19.23 1.13
C ALA A 216 4.93 -18.14 0.24
N ALA A 217 5.76 -17.39 -0.50
CA ALA A 217 5.25 -16.36 -1.38
C ALA A 217 4.91 -16.86 -2.78
N HIS A 218 3.83 -16.30 -3.33
CA HIS A 218 3.48 -16.36 -4.75
C HIS A 218 3.59 -14.96 -5.35
N LEU A 219 4.24 -14.83 -6.50
CA LEU A 219 4.44 -13.57 -7.21
C LEU A 219 3.61 -13.56 -8.50
N GLU A 220 2.81 -12.52 -8.67
CA GLU A 220 2.15 -12.17 -9.92
C GLU A 220 2.66 -10.83 -10.43
N LEU A 221 3.15 -10.80 -11.67
CA LEU A 221 3.60 -9.58 -12.35
C LEU A 221 2.65 -9.25 -13.48
N PHE A 222 2.10 -8.05 -13.47
CA PHE A 222 1.25 -7.54 -14.53
C PHE A 222 2.07 -6.69 -15.49
N ASP A 223 1.89 -6.92 -16.80
CA ASP A 223 2.48 -6.10 -17.87
C ASP A 223 1.72 -4.77 -18.01
N SER A 224 1.82 -3.98 -16.98
CA SER A 224 1.19 -2.66 -16.86
C SER A 224 1.85 -1.87 -15.73
N ALA A 225 2.11 -0.59 -15.96
CA ALA A 225 2.59 0.32 -14.92
C ALA A 225 1.50 0.69 -13.89
N ALA A 226 0.23 0.43 -14.19
CA ALA A 226 -0.90 0.75 -13.30
C ALA A 226 -1.92 -0.40 -13.23
N PRO A 227 -1.52 -1.61 -12.77
CA PRO A 227 -2.37 -2.80 -12.82
C PRO A 227 -3.64 -2.68 -11.97
N LEU A 228 -3.60 -1.91 -10.88
CA LEU A 228 -4.80 -1.63 -10.07
C LEU A 228 -5.88 -0.85 -10.85
N ILE A 229 -5.54 -0.23 -11.98
CA ILE A 229 -6.47 0.43 -12.90
C ILE A 229 -6.80 -0.50 -14.06
N THR A 230 -5.80 -1.02 -14.75
CA THR A 230 -5.93 -1.76 -16.02
C THR A 230 -6.39 -3.22 -15.83
N HIS A 231 -5.97 -3.88 -14.74
CA HIS A 231 -6.24 -5.30 -14.45
C HIS A 231 -7.09 -5.51 -13.19
N ARG A 232 -7.96 -4.53 -12.89
CA ARG A 232 -8.76 -4.51 -11.66
C ARG A 232 -9.58 -5.77 -11.41
N LYS A 233 -10.15 -6.35 -12.46
CA LYS A 233 -10.99 -7.58 -12.35
C LYS A 233 -10.13 -8.80 -12.04
N GLU A 234 -9.01 -8.94 -12.71
CA GLU A 234 -8.07 -10.05 -12.55
C GLU A 234 -7.45 -10.04 -11.15
N ILE A 235 -6.94 -8.89 -10.71
CA ILE A 235 -6.39 -8.72 -9.37
C ILE A 235 -7.44 -9.07 -8.31
N ARG A 236 -8.68 -8.60 -8.47
CA ARG A 236 -9.75 -8.94 -7.53
C ARG A 236 -10.03 -10.45 -7.49
N SER A 237 -10.03 -11.14 -8.63
CA SER A 237 -10.20 -12.60 -8.68
C SER A 237 -9.05 -13.29 -7.95
N LEU A 238 -7.81 -12.95 -8.25
CA LEU A 238 -6.63 -13.50 -7.58
C LEU A 238 -6.69 -13.32 -6.05
N LEU A 239 -7.11 -12.14 -5.58
CA LEU A 239 -7.25 -11.90 -4.14
C LEU A 239 -8.34 -12.76 -3.52
N VAL A 240 -9.48 -12.91 -4.20
CA VAL A 240 -10.58 -13.76 -3.73
C VAL A 240 -10.11 -15.22 -3.64
N ASP A 241 -9.50 -15.75 -4.69
CA ASP A 241 -9.03 -17.14 -4.75
C ASP A 241 -7.93 -17.39 -3.70
N PHE A 242 -6.95 -16.50 -3.61
CA PHE A 242 -5.86 -16.62 -2.65
C PHE A 242 -6.33 -16.52 -1.19
N LEU A 243 -7.26 -15.62 -0.89
CA LEU A 243 -7.75 -15.41 0.47
C LEU A 243 -8.90 -16.35 0.85
N ALA A 244 -9.51 -17.10 -0.08
CA ALA A 244 -10.56 -18.08 0.21
C ALA A 244 -9.99 -19.39 0.80
N GLY A 245 -8.81 -19.82 0.35
CA GLY A 245 -8.13 -21.02 0.86
C GLY A 245 -7.52 -20.79 2.22
#